data_327ce3fb00bbc263c36ae782978d9358
#
_entry.id   327ce3fb00bbc263c36ae782978d9358
#
_cell.length_a   1.000
_cell.length_b   1.000
_cell.length_c   1.000
_cell.angle_alpha   90.00
_cell.angle_beta   90.00
_cell.angle_gamma   90.00
#
_symmetry.space_group_name_H-M   'P 1'
#
loop_
_entity.id
_entity.type
_entity.pdbx_description
1 polymer ?
#
loop_
_entity_poly.entity_id
_entity_poly.type
_entity_poly.pdbx_seq_one_letter_code
_entity_poly.pdbx_strand_id
1 'polypeptide(L)'
;MRSSSGTFPFRDINGTVWLAYTDWGISTRENLLLCVHGHTRQGRDFAKLGEYFSKDLHTISFDLAGHGKSGWLSNKEDYSLESSVRHIDGLMDYRGISKVDWLGTFTGGILGMIFAARDDSPIRRLILNDVGPLLTFGSIKLLLDRFTSNTVFKDLEGANVYFRRAYSGCGIVDDVDWSD
;
A
#
# COMPACT_ATOMS: atom_id res chain seq x y z
N MET A 1 9.41 10.04 16.71
CA MET A 1 10.02 10.82 15.60
C MET A 1 8.91 11.24 14.66
N ARG A 2 9.00 12.41 14.03
CA ARG A 2 7.98 12.88 13.07
C ARG A 2 8.12 12.10 11.76
N SER A 3 7.00 11.75 11.14
CA SER A 3 6.99 11.28 9.76
C SER A 3 7.29 12.43 8.80
N SER A 4 7.85 12.11 7.65
CA SER A 4 7.93 13.01 6.51
C SER A 4 7.20 12.40 5.32
N SER A 5 6.50 13.20 4.54
CA SER A 5 5.83 12.74 3.32
C SER A 5 6.47 13.40 2.11
N GLY A 6 6.60 12.66 1.05
CA GLY A 6 7.13 13.14 -0.22
C GLY A 6 6.27 12.68 -1.40
N THR A 7 6.45 13.36 -2.52
CA THR A 7 5.92 12.95 -3.81
C THR A 7 7.01 13.02 -4.85
N PHE A 8 6.92 12.20 -5.89
CA PHE A 8 7.82 12.26 -7.03
C PHE A 8 7.05 12.08 -8.33
N PRO A 9 7.48 12.71 -9.42
CA PRO A 9 6.88 12.53 -10.72
C PRO A 9 7.39 11.23 -11.34
N PHE A 10 6.48 10.37 -11.77
CA PHE A 10 6.79 9.17 -12.52
C PHE A 10 6.22 9.27 -13.93
N ARG A 11 7.08 9.09 -14.95
CA ARG A 11 6.65 9.07 -16.34
C ARG A 11 6.25 7.65 -16.74
N ASP A 12 4.95 7.41 -16.74
CA ASP A 12 4.38 6.15 -17.20
C ASP A 12 4.01 6.21 -18.70
N ILE A 13 3.50 5.12 -19.26
CA ILE A 13 3.20 4.94 -20.68
C ILE A 13 2.29 6.05 -21.22
N ASN A 14 1.24 6.43 -20.49
CA ASN A 14 0.21 7.38 -20.91
C ASN A 14 0.29 8.74 -20.19
N GLY A 15 1.46 9.10 -19.67
CA GLY A 15 1.67 10.41 -19.07
C GLY A 15 2.46 10.38 -17.76
N THR A 16 2.50 11.54 -17.10
CA THR A 16 3.18 11.67 -15.81
C THR A 16 2.17 11.58 -14.68
N VAL A 17 2.44 10.73 -13.72
CA VAL A 17 1.68 10.61 -12.45
C VAL A 17 2.57 11.03 -11.28
N TRP A 18 1.99 11.76 -10.31
CA TRP A 18 2.66 12.08 -9.06
C TRP A 18 2.37 10.99 -8.05
N LEU A 19 3.41 10.32 -7.59
CA LEU A 19 3.31 9.20 -6.65
C LEU A 19 3.79 9.63 -5.27
N ALA A 20 3.07 9.23 -4.24
CA ALA A 20 3.30 9.65 -2.88
C ALA A 20 3.86 8.52 -2.00
N TYR A 21 4.65 8.91 -1.02
CA TYR A 21 5.17 8.03 0.00
C TYR A 21 5.27 8.76 1.34
N THR A 22 5.35 8.00 2.41
CA THR A 22 5.61 8.54 3.76
C THR A 22 6.77 7.77 4.40
N ASP A 23 7.66 8.52 5.02
CA ASP A 23 8.86 8.02 5.71
C ASP A 23 8.71 8.12 7.22
N TRP A 24 9.21 7.13 7.93
CA TRP A 24 9.43 7.15 9.39
C TRP A 24 10.84 6.65 9.71
N GLY A 25 11.45 7.23 10.72
CA GLY A 25 12.77 6.84 11.21
C GLY A 25 13.92 7.53 10.49
N ILE A 26 15.10 6.97 10.65
CA ILE A 26 16.34 7.52 10.09
C ILE A 26 16.73 6.69 8.87
N SER A 27 16.98 7.36 7.76
CA SER A 27 17.44 6.73 6.52
C SER A 27 18.82 6.09 6.71
N THR A 28 18.82 4.79 6.99
CA THR A 28 20.02 3.96 6.88
C THR A 28 19.78 2.95 5.75
N ARG A 29 20.77 2.77 4.88
CA ARG A 29 20.64 1.84 3.74
C ARG A 29 20.46 0.38 4.16
N GLU A 30 20.78 0.05 5.41
CA GLU A 30 20.80 -1.34 5.88
C GLU A 30 19.47 -1.84 6.45
N ASN A 31 18.64 -0.94 6.99
CA ASN A 31 17.41 -1.32 7.72
C ASN A 31 16.16 -0.65 7.13
N LEU A 32 15.96 -0.78 5.82
CA LEU A 32 14.80 -0.22 5.14
C LEU A 32 13.67 -1.25 5.05
N LEU A 33 12.50 -0.88 5.56
CA LEU A 33 11.23 -1.59 5.40
C LEU A 33 10.33 -0.82 4.43
N LEU A 34 10.01 -1.43 3.28
CA LEU A 34 9.02 -0.90 2.34
C LEU A 34 7.67 -1.55 2.63
N CYS A 35 6.67 -0.73 2.91
CA CYS A 35 5.30 -1.13 3.17
C CYS A 35 4.41 -0.80 1.97
N VAL A 36 3.68 -1.79 1.45
CA VAL A 36 2.78 -1.64 0.30
C VAL A 36 1.39 -2.15 0.68
N HIS A 37 0.40 -1.28 0.53
CA HIS A 37 -0.97 -1.52 0.97
C HIS A 37 -1.79 -2.42 0.05
N GLY A 38 -2.97 -2.84 0.51
CA GLY A 38 -3.95 -3.62 -0.24
C GLY A 38 -4.82 -2.77 -1.17
N HIS A 39 -5.64 -3.43 -1.99
CA HIS A 39 -6.40 -2.84 -3.10
C HIS A 39 -7.29 -1.65 -2.71
N THR A 40 -7.94 -1.68 -1.56
CA THR A 40 -8.85 -0.60 -1.11
C THR A 40 -8.27 0.25 0.01
N ARG A 41 -6.95 0.20 0.19
CA ARG A 41 -6.25 0.79 1.32
C ARG A 41 -5.29 1.89 0.87
N GLN A 42 -4.45 2.37 1.77
CA GLN A 42 -3.47 3.43 1.51
C GLN A 42 -2.26 3.27 2.43
N GLY A 43 -1.18 3.95 2.12
CA GLY A 43 0.06 3.89 2.91
C GLY A 43 -0.08 4.34 4.36
N ARG A 44 -1.08 5.17 4.69
CA ARG A 44 -1.37 5.60 6.05
C ARG A 44 -1.69 4.43 7.01
N ASP A 45 -2.15 3.30 6.50
CA ASP A 45 -2.42 2.10 7.31
C ASP A 45 -1.19 1.63 8.08
N PHE A 46 0.00 1.95 7.57
CA PHE A 46 1.27 1.60 8.21
C PHE A 46 1.81 2.67 9.18
N ALA A 47 1.05 3.75 9.45
CA ALA A 47 1.54 4.85 10.28
C ALA A 47 1.91 4.40 11.70
N LYS A 48 1.05 3.64 12.38
CA LYS A 48 1.32 3.12 13.73
C LYS A 48 2.56 2.21 13.75
N LEU A 49 2.72 1.37 12.73
CA LEU A 49 3.89 0.52 12.58
C LEU A 49 5.16 1.35 12.31
N GLY A 50 5.09 2.29 11.39
CA GLY A 50 6.22 3.17 11.07
C GLY A 50 6.69 4.01 12.26
N GLU A 51 5.75 4.55 13.04
CA GLU A 51 6.03 5.29 14.28
C GLU A 51 6.68 4.40 15.34
N TYR A 52 6.13 3.20 15.55
CA TYR A 52 6.64 2.25 16.54
C TYR A 52 8.09 1.85 16.26
N PHE A 53 8.41 1.52 15.01
CA PHE A 53 9.75 1.09 14.62
C PHE A 53 10.70 2.23 14.24
N SER A 54 10.28 3.49 14.30
CA SER A 54 11.04 4.65 13.82
C SER A 54 12.42 4.85 14.46
N LYS A 55 12.70 4.19 15.58
CA LYS A 55 14.03 4.24 16.24
C LYS A 55 15.00 3.20 15.68
N ASP A 56 14.48 2.09 15.18
CA ASP A 56 15.26 0.91 14.80
C ASP A 56 15.26 0.68 13.28
N LEU A 57 14.20 1.09 12.61
CA LEU A 57 14.01 0.91 11.17
C LEU A 57 13.72 2.23 10.46
N HIS A 58 14.23 2.36 9.25
CA HIS A 58 13.70 3.29 8.27
C HIS A 58 12.51 2.61 7.58
N THR A 59 11.32 3.16 7.75
CA THR A 59 10.10 2.61 7.14
C THR A 59 9.60 3.57 6.06
N ILE A 60 9.32 3.08 4.88
CA ILE A 60 8.67 3.81 3.80
C ILE A 60 7.33 3.12 3.52
N SER A 61 6.23 3.85 3.56
CA SER A 61 4.96 3.39 3.00
C SER A 61 4.70 4.09 1.68
N PHE A 62 4.25 3.33 0.69
CA PHE A 62 3.98 3.80 -0.66
C PHE A 62 2.49 3.80 -0.93
N ASP A 63 1.97 4.91 -1.46
CA ASP A 63 0.61 5.00 -1.97
C ASP A 63 0.62 4.58 -3.45
N LEU A 64 -0.03 3.47 -3.79
CA LEU A 64 -0.23 3.06 -5.18
C LEU A 64 -1.01 4.13 -5.95
N ALA A 65 -0.83 4.23 -7.26
CA ALA A 65 -1.57 5.17 -8.10
C ALA A 65 -3.09 5.06 -7.87
N GLY A 66 -3.76 6.20 -7.76
CA GLY A 66 -5.19 6.29 -7.43
C GLY A 66 -5.55 6.07 -5.97
N HIS A 67 -4.56 5.90 -5.08
CA HIS A 67 -4.76 5.68 -3.65
C HIS A 67 -4.04 6.76 -2.82
N GLY A 68 -4.55 6.99 -1.62
CA GLY A 68 -3.96 7.90 -0.66
C GLY A 68 -3.69 9.30 -1.24
N LYS A 69 -2.43 9.70 -1.25
CA LYS A 69 -1.97 10.99 -1.80
C LYS A 69 -1.36 10.88 -3.19
N SER A 70 -1.30 9.68 -3.77
CA SER A 70 -0.85 9.48 -5.14
C SER A 70 -1.88 9.98 -6.15
N GLY A 71 -1.39 10.46 -7.29
CA GLY A 71 -2.22 10.90 -8.39
C GLY A 71 -2.97 9.74 -9.08
N TRP A 72 -3.94 10.11 -9.89
CA TRP A 72 -4.73 9.19 -10.70
C TRP A 72 -4.10 9.00 -12.07
N LEU A 73 -4.18 7.76 -12.60
CA LEU A 73 -3.78 7.48 -13.96
C LEU A 73 -4.83 8.02 -14.94
N SER A 74 -4.36 8.52 -16.08
CA SER A 74 -5.22 9.11 -17.11
C SER A 74 -6.13 8.07 -17.76
N ASN A 75 -5.66 6.83 -17.87
CA ASN A 75 -6.41 5.72 -18.46
C ASN A 75 -6.72 4.67 -17.40
N LYS A 76 -7.98 4.26 -17.32
CA LYS A 76 -8.43 3.23 -16.35
C LYS A 76 -7.79 1.87 -16.58
N GLU A 77 -7.44 1.55 -17.83
CA GLU A 77 -6.81 0.29 -18.20
C GLU A 77 -5.36 0.19 -17.73
N ASP A 78 -4.75 1.32 -17.32
CA ASP A 78 -3.39 1.34 -16.79
C ASP A 78 -3.32 0.91 -15.30
N TYR A 79 -4.45 0.73 -14.63
CA TYR A 79 -4.48 0.20 -13.26
C TYR A 79 -4.27 -1.32 -13.27
N SER A 80 -3.01 -1.71 -13.39
CA SER A 80 -2.59 -3.13 -13.43
C SER A 80 -1.47 -3.42 -12.42
N LEU A 81 -1.17 -4.70 -12.22
CA LEU A 81 -0.02 -5.10 -11.41
C LEU A 81 1.28 -4.67 -12.07
N GLU A 82 1.36 -4.72 -13.39
CA GLU A 82 2.54 -4.30 -14.17
C GLU A 82 2.83 -2.80 -14.00
N SER A 83 1.79 -1.95 -14.02
CA SER A 83 1.96 -0.52 -13.74
C SER A 83 2.41 -0.28 -12.31
N SER A 84 1.82 -0.98 -11.36
CA SER A 84 2.21 -0.90 -9.95
C SER A 84 3.67 -1.32 -9.74
N VAL A 85 4.11 -2.35 -10.45
CA VAL A 85 5.51 -2.80 -10.44
C VAL A 85 6.43 -1.69 -10.94
N ARG A 86 6.12 -1.07 -12.10
CA ARG A 86 6.91 0.06 -12.63
C ARG A 86 6.95 1.25 -11.68
N HIS A 87 5.83 1.56 -11.03
CA HIS A 87 5.74 2.67 -10.07
C HIS A 87 6.62 2.43 -8.85
N ILE A 88 6.68 1.19 -8.37
CA ILE A 88 7.53 0.82 -7.22
C ILE A 88 9.01 0.81 -7.63
N ASP A 89 9.34 0.30 -8.82
CA ASP A 89 10.70 0.44 -9.37
C ASP A 89 11.10 1.93 -9.42
N GLY A 90 10.20 2.79 -9.92
CA GLY A 90 10.40 4.24 -9.94
C GLY A 90 10.63 4.86 -8.56
N LEU A 91 9.91 4.40 -7.52
CA LEU A 91 10.16 4.82 -6.15
C LEU A 91 11.55 4.39 -5.68
N MET A 92 11.92 3.15 -5.96
CA MET A 92 13.21 2.59 -5.55
C MET A 92 14.37 3.35 -6.21
N ASP A 93 14.25 3.65 -7.51
CA ASP A 93 15.22 4.44 -8.26
C ASP A 93 15.30 5.87 -7.72
N TYR A 94 14.16 6.52 -7.52
CA TYR A 94 14.07 7.89 -6.99
C TYR A 94 14.73 8.03 -5.61
N ARG A 95 14.58 7.00 -4.76
CA ARG A 95 15.12 6.98 -3.40
C ARG A 95 16.51 6.34 -3.29
N GLY A 96 17.06 5.83 -4.39
CA GLY A 96 18.35 5.11 -4.41
C GLY A 96 18.32 3.83 -3.59
N ILE A 97 17.20 3.11 -3.60
CA ILE A 97 16.97 1.89 -2.83
C ILE A 97 17.37 0.69 -3.68
N SER A 98 18.36 -0.06 -3.24
CA SER A 98 18.82 -1.28 -3.92
C SER A 98 18.36 -2.57 -3.25
N LYS A 99 18.14 -2.54 -1.93
CA LYS A 99 17.68 -3.69 -1.15
C LYS A 99 16.72 -3.23 -0.06
N VAL A 100 15.63 -4.02 0.15
CA VAL A 100 14.59 -3.72 1.14
C VAL A 100 14.15 -4.98 1.87
N ASP A 101 13.62 -4.80 3.08
CA ASP A 101 12.66 -5.69 3.67
C ASP A 101 11.28 -5.22 3.21
N TRP A 102 10.40 -6.12 2.84
CA TRP A 102 9.10 -5.81 2.25
C TRP A 102 7.97 -6.29 3.15
N LEU A 103 7.01 -5.42 3.44
CA LEU A 103 5.74 -5.77 4.05
C LEU A 103 4.62 -5.44 3.07
N GLY A 104 3.94 -6.46 2.57
CA GLY A 104 2.84 -6.29 1.62
C GLY A 104 1.54 -6.83 2.15
N THR A 105 0.49 -6.00 2.15
CA THR A 105 -0.87 -6.43 2.47
C THR A 105 -1.63 -6.70 1.19
N PHE A 106 -2.24 -7.87 1.06
CA PHE A 106 -3.04 -8.31 -0.10
C PHE A 106 -2.35 -7.98 -1.43
N THR A 107 -2.81 -6.93 -2.17
CA THR A 107 -2.17 -6.48 -3.44
C THR A 107 -0.69 -6.16 -3.25
N GLY A 108 -0.33 -5.49 -2.16
CA GLY A 108 1.06 -5.21 -1.82
C GLY A 108 1.89 -6.48 -1.59
N GLY A 109 1.27 -7.54 -1.08
CA GLY A 109 1.89 -8.85 -0.94
C GLY A 109 2.07 -9.57 -2.27
N ILE A 110 1.09 -9.47 -3.19
CA ILE A 110 1.22 -10.00 -4.57
C ILE A 110 2.38 -9.30 -5.28
N LEU A 111 2.46 -7.97 -5.19
CA LEU A 111 3.57 -7.20 -5.75
C LEU A 111 4.92 -7.64 -5.14
N GLY A 112 4.95 -7.86 -3.81
CA GLY A 112 6.13 -8.38 -3.13
C GLY A 112 6.56 -9.75 -3.65
N MET A 113 5.63 -10.66 -3.92
CA MET A 113 5.94 -11.96 -4.54
C MET A 113 6.50 -11.80 -5.96
N ILE A 114 5.95 -10.88 -6.77
CA ILE A 114 6.47 -10.59 -8.12
C ILE A 114 7.92 -10.06 -8.03
N PHE A 115 8.19 -9.12 -7.12
CA PHE A 115 9.54 -8.60 -6.91
C PHE A 115 10.51 -9.67 -6.37
N ALA A 116 10.05 -10.54 -5.47
CA ALA A 116 10.87 -11.61 -4.90
C ALA A 116 11.25 -12.68 -5.93
N ALA A 117 10.41 -12.87 -6.96
CA ALA A 117 10.63 -13.85 -8.02
C ALA A 117 11.63 -13.40 -9.10
N ARG A 118 12.12 -12.17 -9.07
CA ARG A 118 13.11 -11.66 -10.03
C ARG A 118 14.49 -12.21 -9.73
N ASP A 119 15.31 -12.44 -10.75
CA ASP A 119 16.70 -12.89 -10.60
C ASP A 119 17.55 -11.86 -9.85
N ASP A 120 17.27 -10.56 -10.05
CA ASP A 120 17.93 -9.43 -9.40
C ASP A 120 17.09 -8.87 -8.23
N SER A 121 16.26 -9.69 -7.60
CA SER A 121 15.32 -9.27 -6.58
C SER A 121 15.92 -8.28 -5.56
N PRO A 122 15.28 -7.13 -5.35
CA PRO A 122 15.70 -6.19 -4.31
C PRO A 122 15.28 -6.63 -2.90
N ILE A 123 14.45 -7.67 -2.78
CA ILE A 123 13.87 -8.08 -1.50
C ILE A 123 14.86 -8.95 -0.72
N ARG A 124 15.14 -8.54 0.52
CA ARG A 124 15.91 -9.35 1.50
C ARG A 124 14.97 -10.27 2.29
N ARG A 125 13.86 -9.70 2.78
CA ARG A 125 12.83 -10.41 3.57
C ARG A 125 11.48 -9.98 3.05
N LEU A 126 10.57 -10.94 2.87
CA LEU A 126 9.20 -10.70 2.43
C LEU A 126 8.24 -11.10 3.54
N ILE A 127 7.45 -10.13 4.00
CA ILE A 127 6.35 -10.34 4.94
C ILE A 127 5.05 -10.19 4.17
N LEU A 128 4.28 -11.27 4.13
CA LEU A 128 2.96 -11.31 3.50
C LEU A 128 1.89 -11.20 4.57
N ASN A 129 1.07 -10.16 4.46
CA ASN A 129 -0.06 -9.93 5.34
C ASN A 129 -1.36 -10.13 4.57
N ASP A 130 -2.21 -11.05 5.07
CA ASP A 130 -3.53 -11.36 4.51
C ASP A 130 -3.51 -11.78 3.02
N VAL A 131 -2.44 -12.44 2.59
CA VAL A 131 -2.33 -13.01 1.25
C VAL A 131 -1.33 -14.16 1.22
N GLY A 132 -1.61 -15.17 0.40
CA GLY A 132 -0.72 -16.28 0.10
C GLY A 132 -0.49 -16.41 -1.41
N PRO A 133 0.33 -17.39 -1.82
CA PRO A 133 0.64 -17.62 -3.23
C PRO A 133 -0.54 -18.21 -4.03
N LEU A 134 -1.60 -18.62 -3.33
CA LEU A 134 -2.80 -19.15 -3.95
C LEU A 134 -4.00 -18.27 -3.59
N LEU A 135 -4.60 -17.65 -4.59
CA LEU A 135 -5.84 -16.91 -4.48
C LEU A 135 -6.97 -17.74 -5.10
N THR A 136 -7.94 -18.15 -4.29
CA THR A 136 -9.10 -18.88 -4.81
C THR A 136 -10.08 -17.90 -5.46
N PHE A 137 -10.80 -18.36 -6.51
CA PHE A 137 -11.83 -17.55 -7.12
C PHE A 137 -12.92 -17.12 -6.13
N GLY A 138 -13.25 -17.98 -5.15
CA GLY A 138 -14.22 -17.67 -4.10
C GLY A 138 -13.75 -16.50 -3.22
N SER A 139 -12.47 -16.46 -2.84
CA SER A 139 -11.91 -15.35 -2.05
C SER A 139 -11.94 -14.04 -2.83
N ILE A 140 -11.55 -14.07 -4.10
CA ILE A 140 -11.57 -12.89 -4.97
C ILE A 140 -13.01 -12.39 -5.15
N LYS A 141 -13.95 -13.29 -5.42
CA LYS A 141 -15.36 -12.94 -5.59
C LYS A 141 -15.93 -12.29 -4.33
N LEU A 142 -15.65 -12.84 -3.16
CA LEU A 142 -16.11 -12.29 -1.88
C LEU A 142 -15.59 -10.85 -1.66
N LEU A 143 -14.36 -10.58 -2.04
CA LEU A 143 -13.76 -9.23 -1.97
C LEU A 143 -14.44 -8.29 -2.97
N LEU A 144 -14.61 -8.71 -4.22
CA LEU A 144 -15.31 -7.91 -5.23
C LEU A 144 -16.73 -7.58 -4.78
N ASP A 145 -17.51 -8.54 -4.31
CA ASP A 145 -18.88 -8.33 -3.84
C ASP A 145 -18.96 -7.32 -2.68
N ARG A 146 -17.92 -7.24 -1.83
CA ARG A 146 -17.86 -6.28 -0.72
C ARG A 146 -17.49 -4.86 -1.14
N PHE A 147 -16.63 -4.71 -2.16
CA PHE A 147 -15.98 -3.43 -2.47
C PHE A 147 -16.41 -2.81 -3.81
N THR A 148 -17.25 -3.49 -4.61
CA THR A 148 -17.72 -2.96 -5.90
C THR A 148 -19.01 -2.15 -5.81
N SER A 149 -19.58 -1.94 -4.63
CA SER A 149 -20.74 -1.06 -4.48
C SER A 149 -20.30 0.41 -4.65
N ASN A 150 -20.80 1.07 -5.70
CA ASN A 150 -20.69 2.53 -5.87
C ASN A 150 -21.55 3.25 -4.83
N THR A 151 -21.25 3.08 -3.55
CA THR A 151 -22.02 3.68 -2.47
C THR A 151 -21.54 5.11 -2.27
N VAL A 152 -22.44 6.07 -2.50
CA VAL A 152 -22.20 7.49 -2.20
C VAL A 152 -22.80 7.78 -0.81
N PHE A 153 -21.97 8.29 0.08
CA PHE A 153 -22.39 8.67 1.43
C PHE A 153 -22.72 10.16 1.47
N LYS A 154 -23.77 10.50 2.19
CA LYS A 154 -24.19 11.90 2.40
C LYS A 154 -23.20 12.65 3.29
N ASP A 155 -22.64 11.96 4.27
CA ASP A 155 -21.73 12.48 5.27
C ASP A 155 -20.82 11.38 5.83
N LEU A 156 -19.87 11.78 6.66
CA LEU A 156 -18.90 10.88 7.29
C LEU A 156 -19.57 9.89 8.25
N GLU A 157 -20.66 10.30 8.92
CA GLU A 157 -21.40 9.43 9.85
C GLU A 157 -22.03 8.26 9.12
N GLY A 158 -22.69 8.50 7.98
CA GLY A 158 -23.25 7.46 7.12
C GLY A 158 -22.17 6.49 6.59
N ALA A 159 -21.00 7.02 6.24
CA ALA A 159 -19.87 6.19 5.84
C ALA A 159 -19.37 5.31 7.02
N ASN A 160 -19.23 5.89 8.21
CA ASN A 160 -18.80 5.18 9.41
C ASN A 160 -19.76 4.02 9.76
N VAL A 161 -21.06 4.27 9.79
CA VAL A 161 -22.09 3.24 10.05
C VAL A 161 -21.99 2.11 9.04
N TYR A 162 -21.84 2.44 7.74
CA TYR A 162 -21.70 1.45 6.69
C TYR A 162 -20.46 0.57 6.88
N PHE A 163 -19.29 1.19 7.09
CA PHE A 163 -18.04 0.45 7.24
C PHE A 163 -17.99 -0.37 8.53
N ARG A 164 -18.51 0.14 9.66
CA ARG A 164 -18.66 -0.65 10.89
C ARG A 164 -19.48 -1.94 10.65
N ARG A 165 -20.55 -1.84 9.86
CA ARG A 165 -21.34 -3.01 9.50
C ARG A 165 -20.60 -3.95 8.54
N ALA A 166 -19.94 -3.41 7.52
CA ALA A 166 -19.19 -4.19 6.53
C ALA A 166 -18.02 -4.97 7.16
N TYR A 167 -17.39 -4.38 8.19
CA TYR A 167 -16.23 -4.96 8.88
C TYR A 167 -16.57 -5.56 10.25
N SER A 168 -17.85 -5.75 10.59
CA SER A 168 -18.29 -6.23 11.90
C SER A 168 -17.75 -7.61 12.32
N GLY A 169 -17.17 -8.37 11.41
CA GLY A 169 -16.52 -9.66 11.70
C GLY A 169 -14.99 -9.63 11.68
N CYS A 170 -14.37 -8.45 11.53
CA CYS A 170 -12.93 -8.33 11.29
C CYS A 170 -12.11 -8.03 12.55
N GLY A 171 -12.70 -8.14 13.75
CA GLY A 171 -11.97 -7.97 15.02
C GLY A 171 -11.70 -6.53 15.44
N ILE A 172 -12.24 -5.54 14.74
CA ILE A 172 -12.19 -4.13 15.15
C ILE A 172 -13.26 -3.91 16.21
N VAL A 173 -12.86 -3.74 17.46
CA VAL A 173 -13.78 -3.72 18.63
C VAL A 173 -13.89 -2.35 19.25
N ASP A 174 -12.87 -1.52 19.20
CA ASP A 174 -12.81 -0.25 19.93
C ASP A 174 -13.14 0.96 19.04
N ASP A 175 -13.86 1.92 19.62
CA ASP A 175 -14.20 3.17 18.92
C ASP A 175 -12.96 3.99 18.52
N VAL A 176 -11.87 3.84 19.24
CA VAL A 176 -10.57 4.48 18.92
C VAL A 176 -10.01 3.96 17.60
N ASP A 177 -10.16 2.67 17.31
CA ASP A 177 -9.70 2.07 16.05
C ASP A 177 -10.54 2.52 14.83
N TRP A 178 -11.77 3.00 15.10
CA TRP A 178 -12.65 3.54 14.06
C TRP A 178 -12.46 5.05 13.81
N SER A 179 -11.72 5.74 14.67
CA SER A 179 -11.49 7.19 14.57
C SER A 179 -10.26 7.54 13.71
N ASP A 180 -9.42 6.57 13.41
CA ASP A 180 -8.22 6.70 12.58
C ASP A 180 -8.52 6.42 11.11
#